data_a668a71721fd3d32d65fbe6d4d8849d1
#
_entry.id   a668a71721fd3d32d65fbe6d4d8849d1
#
_cell.length_a   1.000
_cell.length_b   1.000
_cell.length_c   1.000
_cell.angle_alpha   90.00
_cell.angle_beta   90.00
_cell.angle_gamma   90.00
#
_symmetry.space_group_name_H-M   'P 1'
#
loop_
_entity.id
_entity.type
_entity.pdbx_description
1 polymer ?
#
loop_
_entity_poly.entity_id
_entity_poly.type
_entity_poly.pdbx_seq_one_letter_code
_entity_poly.pdbx_strand_id
1 'polypeptide(L)'
;MIDGPRISAVGAGPPAAGQRVLNLGRRLVAPGFIDLHVHGGGGVQVNGTSVQEVAESVIAMARFHATHGTTALVATAVSDARDILITTVRGIARAAAQTDPGSPAVLGAHLEGPWLAPSRAGAQNPRHLREPSIDELRDLLDAAAGTLRLITIAPERPGALAIIEKAVAAGVVMSVGHTEADFDTTRTAFAAGARHVTHLFNAMPGLHHRQPGPVAAALADTRITVELIADGIHIHPAVLALAMAAAPDRAVAVTDAISAAGLKDGHYRLGELDVKLAGRRVSLAEASGTLAGSVLTMDTAVATLVAAGVPLAVAIRAATATPASVAGASSKGRLAPGADADVVILEPDLRLAATIVGGRVVHDPGRLLDSAALIEAGSAS
;
A
#
# COMPACT_ATOMS: atom_id res chain seq x y z
N MET A 1 -13.01 16.17 -16.24
CA MET A 1 -12.12 17.14 -16.91
C MET A 1 -10.83 17.23 -16.11
N ILE A 2 -9.72 17.18 -16.79
CA ILE A 2 -8.39 17.33 -16.19
C ILE A 2 -7.83 18.67 -16.68
N ASP A 3 -7.28 19.46 -15.76
CA ASP A 3 -6.60 20.74 -16.05
C ASP A 3 -5.25 20.72 -15.31
N GLY A 4 -4.18 20.55 -16.08
CA GLY A 4 -2.85 20.34 -15.53
C GLY A 4 -2.83 19.16 -14.53
N PRO A 5 -2.30 19.34 -13.30
CA PRO A 5 -2.19 18.27 -12.32
C PRO A 5 -3.49 18.00 -11.53
N ARG A 6 -4.59 18.67 -11.85
CA ARG A 6 -5.84 18.62 -11.07
C ARG A 6 -7.04 18.19 -11.89
N ILE A 7 -8.00 17.57 -11.22
CA ILE A 7 -9.34 17.36 -11.75
C ILE A 7 -10.12 18.66 -11.57
N SER A 8 -10.55 19.29 -12.66
CA SER A 8 -11.30 20.55 -12.62
C SER A 8 -12.81 20.34 -12.53
N ALA A 9 -13.34 19.26 -13.14
CA ALA A 9 -14.75 18.94 -13.08
C ALA A 9 -15.00 17.44 -13.26
N VAL A 10 -16.10 16.95 -12.66
CA VAL A 10 -16.68 15.61 -12.89
C VAL A 10 -18.18 15.82 -13.10
N GLY A 11 -18.74 15.24 -14.16
CA GLY A 11 -20.17 15.39 -14.47
C GLY A 11 -20.58 14.62 -15.70
N ALA A 12 -21.88 14.59 -15.98
CA ALA A 12 -22.51 13.88 -17.10
C ALA A 12 -22.85 14.80 -18.29
N GLY A 13 -22.48 16.07 -18.24
CA GLY A 13 -22.74 17.02 -19.31
C GLY A 13 -21.78 16.91 -20.51
N PRO A 14 -22.12 17.49 -21.67
CA PRO A 14 -21.20 17.58 -22.79
C PRO A 14 -19.97 18.43 -22.41
N PRO A 15 -18.82 18.13 -22.99
CA PRO A 15 -17.63 18.97 -22.78
C PRO A 15 -17.87 20.38 -23.33
N ALA A 16 -17.20 21.38 -22.75
CA ALA A 16 -17.28 22.74 -23.27
C ALA A 16 -16.58 22.84 -24.65
N ALA A 17 -17.03 23.80 -25.48
CA ALA A 17 -16.45 24.02 -26.78
C ALA A 17 -14.93 24.30 -26.69
N GLY A 18 -14.15 23.70 -27.59
CA GLY A 18 -12.69 23.86 -27.65
C GLY A 18 -11.92 22.92 -26.68
N GLN A 19 -12.60 22.07 -25.91
CA GLN A 19 -11.93 21.08 -25.09
C GLN A 19 -11.52 19.86 -25.91
N ARG A 20 -10.30 19.35 -25.61
CA ARG A 20 -9.85 18.06 -26.11
C ARG A 20 -10.62 16.96 -25.39
N VAL A 21 -11.31 16.10 -26.12
CA VAL A 21 -12.11 15.01 -25.57
C VAL A 21 -11.53 13.68 -25.98
N LEU A 22 -11.36 12.78 -25.03
CA LEU A 22 -10.97 11.40 -25.26
C LEU A 22 -12.19 10.49 -25.03
N ASN A 23 -12.64 9.81 -26.08
CA ASN A 23 -13.71 8.82 -25.96
C ASN A 23 -13.10 7.46 -25.56
N LEU A 24 -13.32 7.05 -24.34
CA LEU A 24 -12.80 5.80 -23.78
C LEU A 24 -13.73 4.59 -23.99
N GLY A 25 -14.88 4.79 -24.67
CA GLY A 25 -15.84 3.73 -24.95
C GLY A 25 -16.43 3.14 -23.67
N ARG A 26 -16.32 1.81 -23.50
CA ARG A 26 -16.87 1.08 -22.34
C ARG A 26 -15.85 0.91 -21.18
N ARG A 27 -14.70 1.53 -21.25
CA ARG A 27 -13.67 1.44 -20.21
C ARG A 27 -14.12 2.12 -18.93
N LEU A 28 -13.61 1.61 -17.83
CA LEU A 28 -13.82 2.18 -16.52
C LEU A 28 -12.73 3.23 -16.23
N VAL A 29 -13.14 4.33 -15.65
CA VAL A 29 -12.23 5.37 -15.14
C VAL A 29 -12.34 5.37 -13.62
N ALA A 30 -11.23 5.16 -12.95
CA ALA A 30 -11.14 5.15 -11.49
C ALA A 30 -10.02 6.06 -10.99
N PRO A 31 -10.04 6.47 -9.71
CA PRO A 31 -8.88 7.13 -9.11
C PRO A 31 -7.64 6.23 -9.21
N GLY A 32 -6.46 6.84 -9.31
CA GLY A 32 -5.20 6.10 -9.21
C GLY A 32 -5.09 5.32 -7.91
N PHE A 33 -4.53 4.12 -7.99
CA PHE A 33 -4.38 3.24 -6.83
C PHE A 33 -3.33 3.77 -5.86
N ILE A 34 -3.49 3.45 -4.58
CA ILE A 34 -2.60 3.84 -3.49
C ILE A 34 -2.21 2.59 -2.71
N ASP A 35 -0.92 2.32 -2.60
CA ASP A 35 -0.38 1.17 -1.89
C ASP A 35 0.29 1.61 -0.59
N LEU A 36 -0.21 1.15 0.56
CA LEU A 36 0.31 1.53 1.88
C LEU A 36 1.42 0.59 2.38
N HIS A 37 1.63 -0.55 1.71
CA HIS A 37 2.53 -1.59 2.18
C HIS A 37 3.26 -2.22 0.99
N VAL A 38 4.48 -1.74 0.72
CA VAL A 38 5.29 -2.19 -0.41
C VAL A 38 6.79 -2.10 -0.09
N HIS A 39 7.50 -3.22 -0.16
CA HIS A 39 8.92 -3.36 0.16
C HIS A 39 9.83 -3.24 -1.05
N GLY A 40 9.28 -3.41 -2.26
CA GLY A 40 10.07 -3.40 -3.48
C GLY A 40 9.24 -3.62 -4.74
N GLY A 41 9.92 -3.75 -5.86
CA GLY A 41 9.35 -4.04 -7.17
C GLY A 41 10.31 -3.69 -8.29
N GLY A 42 10.20 -4.37 -9.43
CA GLY A 42 11.07 -4.11 -10.58
C GLY A 42 12.55 -4.35 -10.32
N GLY A 43 12.91 -5.22 -9.36
CA GLY A 43 14.29 -5.56 -9.02
C GLY A 43 14.92 -4.73 -7.89
N VAL A 44 14.22 -3.72 -7.34
CA VAL A 44 14.74 -2.88 -6.26
C VAL A 44 13.97 -3.10 -4.96
N GLN A 45 14.61 -2.82 -3.83
CA GLN A 45 14.02 -2.89 -2.49
C GLN A 45 14.20 -1.57 -1.72
N VAL A 46 13.41 -1.39 -0.66
CA VAL A 46 13.39 -0.16 0.13
C VAL A 46 14.57 -0.08 1.10
N ASN A 47 14.90 -1.15 1.86
CA ASN A 47 15.99 -1.14 2.81
C ASN A 47 17.35 -0.96 2.12
N GLY A 48 18.19 -0.11 2.69
CA GLY A 48 19.52 0.16 2.14
C GLY A 48 20.46 0.91 3.08
N THR A 49 21.74 0.92 2.73
CA THR A 49 22.84 1.47 3.54
C THR A 49 23.21 2.90 3.16
N SER A 50 22.63 3.45 2.10
CA SER A 50 22.89 4.79 1.59
C SER A 50 21.58 5.55 1.37
N VAL A 51 21.48 6.76 1.91
CA VAL A 51 20.30 7.64 1.74
C VAL A 51 20.00 7.91 0.25
N GLN A 52 21.05 8.06 -0.56
CA GLN A 52 20.91 8.30 -2.00
C GLN A 52 20.35 7.07 -2.72
N GLU A 53 20.95 5.91 -2.49
CA GLU A 53 20.54 4.65 -3.13
C GLU A 53 19.10 4.26 -2.72
N VAL A 54 18.74 4.45 -1.46
CA VAL A 54 17.36 4.23 -0.98
C VAL A 54 16.39 5.15 -1.72
N ALA A 55 16.71 6.45 -1.83
CA ALA A 55 15.83 7.39 -2.53
C ALA A 55 15.65 7.00 -4.01
N GLU A 56 16.73 6.63 -4.70
CA GLU A 56 16.69 6.16 -6.09
C GLU A 56 15.88 4.87 -6.24
N SER A 57 16.09 3.90 -5.33
CA SER A 57 15.34 2.63 -5.30
C SER A 57 13.85 2.86 -5.09
N VAL A 58 13.46 3.72 -4.15
CA VAL A 58 12.05 4.04 -3.87
C VAL A 58 11.39 4.70 -5.08
N ILE A 59 12.08 5.61 -5.77
CA ILE A 59 11.56 6.23 -6.99
C ILE A 59 11.42 5.20 -8.13
N ALA A 60 12.42 4.34 -8.30
CA ALA A 60 12.37 3.27 -9.31
C ALA A 60 11.22 2.30 -9.04
N MET A 61 11.04 1.88 -7.78
CA MET A 61 9.92 1.08 -7.32
C MET A 61 8.57 1.76 -7.62
N ALA A 62 8.43 3.05 -7.29
CA ALA A 62 7.20 3.80 -7.56
C ALA A 62 6.88 3.82 -9.05
N ARG A 63 7.87 4.05 -9.92
CA ARG A 63 7.69 4.01 -11.38
C ARG A 63 7.30 2.62 -11.88
N PHE A 64 7.87 1.54 -11.32
CA PHE A 64 7.45 0.18 -11.64
C PHE A 64 5.97 -0.02 -11.28
N HIS A 65 5.56 0.30 -10.05
CA HIS A 65 4.17 0.15 -9.62
C HIS A 65 3.19 1.05 -10.38
N ALA A 66 3.64 2.17 -10.95
CA ALA A 66 2.82 3.01 -11.84
C ALA A 66 2.41 2.28 -13.12
N THR A 67 3.22 1.35 -13.62
CA THR A 67 2.84 0.51 -14.76
C THR A 67 1.72 -0.48 -14.43
N HIS A 68 1.33 -0.53 -13.15
CA HIS A 68 0.25 -1.34 -12.59
C HIS A 68 -0.82 -0.49 -11.88
N GLY A 69 -0.91 0.81 -12.22
CA GLY A 69 -1.98 1.69 -11.76
C GLY A 69 -1.73 2.38 -10.42
N THR A 70 -0.62 2.11 -9.73
CA THR A 70 -0.29 2.78 -8.47
C THR A 70 0.21 4.19 -8.74
N THR A 71 -0.50 5.20 -8.25
CA THR A 71 -0.16 6.62 -8.43
C THR A 71 0.41 7.26 -7.17
N ALA A 72 0.30 6.55 -6.04
CA ALA A 72 0.93 6.94 -4.79
C ALA A 72 1.21 5.71 -3.93
N LEU A 73 2.25 5.76 -3.11
CA LEU A 73 2.59 4.67 -2.21
C LEU A 73 3.26 5.15 -0.92
N VAL A 74 3.24 4.30 0.08
CA VAL A 74 4.04 4.42 1.31
C VAL A 74 5.12 3.34 1.26
N ALA A 75 6.39 3.75 1.20
CA ALA A 75 7.51 2.83 1.08
C ALA A 75 7.76 2.12 2.42
N THR A 76 7.77 0.78 2.42
CA THR A 76 7.83 -0.02 3.63
C THR A 76 9.22 -0.60 3.86
N ALA A 77 9.83 -0.26 5.00
CA ALA A 77 11.08 -0.87 5.46
C ALA A 77 10.77 -2.09 6.33
N VAL A 78 11.42 -3.23 6.07
CA VAL A 78 11.42 -4.38 6.97
C VAL A 78 12.33 -4.11 8.18
N SER A 79 12.19 -4.91 9.24
CA SER A 79 13.05 -4.84 10.43
C SER A 79 14.53 -4.99 10.06
N ASP A 80 15.35 -4.07 10.57
CA ASP A 80 16.79 -4.01 10.30
C ASP A 80 17.55 -3.40 11.49
N ALA A 81 18.87 -3.34 11.42
CA ALA A 81 19.70 -2.62 12.39
C ALA A 81 19.25 -1.15 12.49
N ARG A 82 19.38 -0.55 13.69
CA ARG A 82 18.88 0.81 13.96
C ARG A 82 19.44 1.86 13.00
N ASP A 83 20.73 1.82 12.72
CA ASP A 83 21.41 2.73 11.81
C ASP A 83 20.95 2.56 10.35
N ILE A 84 20.68 1.33 9.93
CA ILE A 84 20.12 1.02 8.61
C ILE A 84 18.69 1.56 8.51
N LEU A 85 17.84 1.36 9.53
CA LEU A 85 16.47 1.92 9.53
C LEU A 85 16.49 3.45 9.47
N ILE A 86 17.38 4.11 10.23
CA ILE A 86 17.55 5.57 10.19
C ILE A 86 17.96 6.03 8.79
N THR A 87 18.91 5.33 8.16
CA THR A 87 19.37 5.63 6.79
C THR A 87 18.25 5.42 5.78
N THR A 88 17.52 4.31 5.89
CA THR A 88 16.40 3.97 5.03
C THR A 88 15.29 5.01 5.13
N VAL A 89 14.88 5.38 6.33
CA VAL A 89 13.84 6.41 6.56
C VAL A 89 14.24 7.77 5.99
N ARG A 90 15.53 8.18 6.15
CA ARG A 90 16.05 9.40 5.52
C ARG A 90 16.00 9.33 3.98
N GLY A 91 16.31 8.17 3.41
CA GLY A 91 16.21 7.95 1.97
C GLY A 91 14.79 8.05 1.46
N ILE A 92 13.82 7.47 2.18
CA ILE A 92 12.39 7.59 1.87
C ILE A 92 11.94 9.05 1.99
N ALA A 93 12.34 9.77 3.04
CA ALA A 93 12.02 11.19 3.20
C ALA A 93 12.56 12.04 2.03
N ARG A 94 13.78 11.73 1.57
CA ARG A 94 14.36 12.35 0.38
C ARG A 94 13.58 12.04 -0.89
N ALA A 95 13.12 10.79 -1.09
CA ALA A 95 12.27 10.42 -2.21
C ALA A 95 10.92 11.14 -2.17
N ALA A 96 10.30 11.23 -0.98
CA ALA A 96 9.03 11.91 -0.77
C ALA A 96 9.09 13.43 -1.06
N ALA A 97 10.26 14.05 -0.88
CA ALA A 97 10.48 15.47 -1.20
C ALA A 97 10.65 15.73 -2.72
N GLN A 98 10.84 14.69 -3.53
CA GLN A 98 10.97 14.85 -4.98
C GLN A 98 9.59 14.92 -5.63
N THR A 99 9.31 16.07 -6.25
CA THR A 99 8.03 16.34 -6.93
C THR A 99 8.22 16.34 -8.45
N ASP A 100 8.65 15.21 -9.01
CA ASP A 100 8.82 15.11 -10.46
C ASP A 100 7.43 14.93 -11.11
N PRO A 101 7.00 15.86 -12.00
CA PRO A 101 5.69 15.79 -12.63
C PRO A 101 5.51 14.50 -13.43
N GLY A 102 4.45 13.72 -13.13
CA GLY A 102 4.21 12.41 -13.73
C GLY A 102 4.92 11.26 -13.02
N SER A 103 5.63 11.50 -11.91
CA SER A 103 6.10 10.43 -11.03
C SER A 103 5.05 10.12 -9.97
N PRO A 104 4.81 8.83 -9.63
CA PRO A 104 3.94 8.49 -8.50
C PRO A 104 4.42 9.14 -7.21
N ALA A 105 3.49 9.58 -6.38
CA ALA A 105 3.83 10.23 -5.13
C ALA A 105 4.32 9.21 -4.09
N VAL A 106 5.49 9.45 -3.51
CA VAL A 106 5.95 8.76 -2.29
C VAL A 106 5.35 9.52 -1.10
N LEU A 107 4.33 8.94 -0.46
CA LEU A 107 3.60 9.58 0.63
C LEU A 107 4.39 9.61 1.94
N GLY A 108 5.41 8.76 2.06
CA GLY A 108 6.29 8.64 3.19
C GLY A 108 6.70 7.22 3.49
N ALA A 109 7.12 6.98 4.75
CA ALA A 109 7.62 5.70 5.22
C ALA A 109 6.58 4.91 6.02
N HIS A 110 6.58 3.60 5.85
CA HIS A 110 6.03 2.62 6.77
C HIS A 110 7.18 1.81 7.37
N LEU A 111 7.24 1.69 8.68
CA LEU A 111 8.16 0.79 9.37
C LEU A 111 7.41 -0.49 9.75
N GLU A 112 7.72 -1.58 9.10
CA GLU A 112 7.22 -2.90 9.49
C GLU A 112 8.16 -3.51 10.52
N GLY A 113 7.93 -3.16 11.76
CA GLY A 113 8.81 -3.43 12.88
C GLY A 113 9.74 -2.24 13.20
N PRO A 114 10.79 -2.46 13.98
CA PRO A 114 11.39 -3.74 14.44
C PRO A 114 10.75 -4.35 15.71
N TRP A 115 9.71 -3.75 16.24
CA TRP A 115 9.10 -4.07 17.54
C TRP A 115 7.99 -5.12 17.39
N LEU A 116 8.36 -6.27 16.79
CA LEU A 116 7.46 -7.37 16.44
C LEU A 116 7.64 -8.56 17.38
N ALA A 117 6.68 -9.48 17.40
CA ALA A 117 6.78 -10.72 18.14
C ALA A 117 7.74 -11.70 17.44
N PRO A 118 8.79 -12.19 18.08
CA PRO A 118 9.73 -13.13 17.46
C PRO A 118 9.08 -14.42 16.95
N SER A 119 8.04 -14.90 17.64
CA SER A 119 7.25 -16.07 17.23
C SER A 119 6.39 -15.83 15.98
N ARG A 120 6.18 -14.57 15.60
CA ARG A 120 5.43 -14.13 14.42
C ARG A 120 6.29 -13.32 13.45
N ALA A 121 7.60 -13.59 13.45
CA ALA A 121 8.54 -12.90 12.57
C ALA A 121 8.14 -12.99 11.08
N GLY A 122 7.56 -14.12 10.64
CA GLY A 122 7.26 -14.31 9.21
C GLY A 122 8.54 -14.21 8.38
N ALA A 123 8.60 -13.26 7.47
CA ALA A 123 9.78 -12.95 6.66
C ALA A 123 10.61 -11.77 7.20
N GLN A 124 10.45 -11.41 8.47
CA GLN A 124 11.34 -10.47 9.15
C GLN A 124 12.58 -11.19 9.67
N ASN A 125 13.76 -10.58 9.59
CA ASN A 125 14.97 -11.18 10.14
C ASN A 125 14.92 -11.15 11.68
N PRO A 126 14.87 -12.31 12.37
CA PRO A 126 14.74 -12.34 13.84
C PRO A 126 15.90 -11.64 14.58
N ARG A 127 17.08 -11.50 13.96
CA ARG A 127 18.24 -10.82 14.54
C ARG A 127 18.00 -9.33 14.77
N HIS A 128 17.08 -8.73 14.03
CA HIS A 128 16.76 -7.31 14.11
C HIS A 128 15.53 -7.00 14.94
N LEU A 129 14.77 -8.04 15.35
CA LEU A 129 13.63 -7.85 16.24
C LEU A 129 14.11 -7.52 17.66
N ARG A 130 13.51 -6.52 18.25
CA ARG A 130 13.92 -5.98 19.56
C ARG A 130 12.75 -5.40 20.34
N GLU A 131 13.00 -5.09 21.60
CA GLU A 131 11.99 -4.44 22.45
C GLU A 131 11.74 -2.99 21.99
N PRO A 132 10.49 -2.52 22.09
CA PRO A 132 10.12 -1.13 21.86
C PRO A 132 10.97 -0.14 22.66
N SER A 133 11.51 0.89 21.98
CA SER A 133 12.37 1.91 22.57
C SER A 133 11.92 3.32 22.19
N ILE A 134 11.67 4.15 23.20
CA ILE A 134 11.29 5.56 23.00
C ILE A 134 12.42 6.35 22.35
N ASP A 135 13.67 6.06 22.68
CA ASP A 135 14.82 6.75 22.08
C ASP A 135 14.97 6.37 20.60
N GLU A 136 14.72 5.12 20.26
CA GLU A 136 14.70 4.71 18.85
C GLU A 136 13.55 5.33 18.08
N LEU A 137 12.34 5.38 18.67
CA LEU A 137 11.21 6.08 18.04
C LEU A 137 11.55 7.55 17.76
N ARG A 138 12.21 8.23 18.70
CA ARG A 138 12.61 9.63 18.51
C ARG A 138 13.59 9.79 17.34
N ASP A 139 14.63 8.95 17.27
CA ASP A 139 15.58 8.99 16.16
C ASP A 139 14.93 8.72 14.80
N LEU A 140 13.96 7.80 14.74
CA LEU A 140 13.22 7.46 13.52
C LEU A 140 12.29 8.61 13.11
N LEU A 141 11.60 9.26 14.05
CA LEU A 141 10.78 10.44 13.78
C LEU A 141 11.63 11.62 13.27
N ASP A 142 12.78 11.86 13.89
CA ASP A 142 13.72 12.91 13.48
C ASP A 142 14.27 12.62 12.07
N ALA A 143 14.67 11.36 11.80
CA ALA A 143 15.14 10.93 10.49
C ALA A 143 14.08 11.06 9.39
N ALA A 144 12.82 10.81 9.73
CA ALA A 144 11.69 10.89 8.81
C ALA A 144 11.31 12.33 8.45
N ALA A 145 11.70 13.34 9.23
CA ALA A 145 11.37 14.74 8.98
C ALA A 145 9.88 14.98 8.65
N GLY A 146 8.97 14.30 9.39
CA GLY A 146 7.52 14.40 9.21
C GLY A 146 6.95 13.49 8.11
N THR A 147 7.72 12.60 7.49
CA THR A 147 7.25 11.67 6.46
C THR A 147 6.97 10.25 6.97
N LEU A 148 7.15 9.96 8.27
CA LEU A 148 6.77 8.66 8.83
C LEU A 148 5.25 8.58 8.91
N ARG A 149 4.65 7.66 8.15
CA ARG A 149 3.19 7.50 8.03
C ARG A 149 2.65 6.40 8.89
N LEU A 150 3.29 5.23 8.85
CA LEU A 150 2.83 4.02 9.54
C LEU A 150 3.97 3.37 10.32
N ILE A 151 3.63 2.75 11.45
CA ILE A 151 4.51 1.79 12.16
C ILE A 151 3.68 0.57 12.51
N THR A 152 4.17 -0.61 12.13
CA THR A 152 3.64 -1.90 12.57
C THR A 152 4.35 -2.34 13.85
N ILE A 153 3.56 -2.72 14.85
CA ILE A 153 4.04 -3.13 16.18
C ILE A 153 3.23 -4.31 16.72
N ALA A 154 3.88 -5.19 17.46
CA ALA A 154 3.23 -6.21 18.27
C ALA A 154 2.87 -5.61 19.66
N PRO A 155 1.58 -5.42 19.97
CA PRO A 155 1.16 -4.67 21.15
C PRO A 155 1.44 -5.38 22.48
N GLU A 156 1.68 -6.69 22.47
CA GLU A 156 2.06 -7.48 23.63
C GLU A 156 3.52 -7.29 24.05
N ARG A 157 4.35 -6.64 23.21
CA ARG A 157 5.75 -6.42 23.56
C ARG A 157 5.88 -5.40 24.70
N PRO A 158 6.77 -5.62 25.68
CA PRO A 158 7.00 -4.69 26.76
C PRO A 158 7.30 -3.27 26.27
N GLY A 159 6.56 -2.29 26.72
CA GLY A 159 6.70 -0.88 26.29
C GLY A 159 5.94 -0.50 25.02
N ALA A 160 5.29 -1.45 24.32
CA ALA A 160 4.59 -1.18 23.07
C ALA A 160 3.49 -0.13 23.19
N LEU A 161 2.69 -0.14 24.27
CA LEU A 161 1.63 0.84 24.47
C LEU A 161 2.17 2.27 24.57
N ALA A 162 3.29 2.47 25.25
CA ALA A 162 3.94 3.79 25.33
C ALA A 162 4.46 4.29 23.98
N ILE A 163 4.95 3.36 23.11
CA ILE A 163 5.32 3.68 21.74
C ILE A 163 4.08 4.08 20.93
N ILE A 164 2.98 3.32 21.04
CA ILE A 164 1.72 3.61 20.34
C ILE A 164 1.25 5.04 20.69
N GLU A 165 1.15 5.36 21.97
CA GLU A 165 0.70 6.69 22.43
C GLU A 165 1.59 7.82 21.90
N LYS A 166 2.92 7.66 21.98
CA LYS A 166 3.88 8.68 21.53
C LYS A 166 3.90 8.84 20.01
N ALA A 167 3.85 7.77 19.25
CA ALA A 167 3.82 7.81 17.80
C ALA A 167 2.51 8.41 17.27
N VAL A 168 1.37 8.07 17.90
CA VAL A 168 0.07 8.70 17.60
C VAL A 168 0.09 10.19 17.89
N ALA A 169 0.68 10.62 19.02
CA ALA A 169 0.84 12.04 19.35
C ALA A 169 1.73 12.78 18.34
N ALA A 170 2.66 12.07 17.67
CA ALA A 170 3.47 12.60 16.57
C ALA A 170 2.76 12.54 15.19
N GLY A 171 1.51 12.10 15.13
CA GLY A 171 0.73 12.00 13.88
C GLY A 171 1.00 10.75 13.05
N VAL A 172 1.65 9.73 13.61
CA VAL A 172 1.92 8.46 12.94
C VAL A 172 0.76 7.50 13.16
N VAL A 173 0.34 6.80 12.11
CA VAL A 173 -0.66 5.74 12.20
C VAL A 173 0.01 4.48 12.77
N MET A 174 -0.49 4.02 13.92
CA MET A 174 -0.01 2.80 14.53
C MET A 174 -0.84 1.61 14.08
N SER A 175 -0.13 0.59 13.61
CA SER A 175 -0.70 -0.65 13.07
C SER A 175 -0.34 -1.85 13.94
N VAL A 176 -1.32 -2.68 14.25
CA VAL A 176 -1.09 -3.96 14.93
C VAL A 176 -0.76 -5.03 13.88
N GLY A 177 0.37 -5.70 14.04
CA GLY A 177 0.79 -6.78 13.14
C GLY A 177 1.97 -7.57 13.70
N HIS A 178 2.29 -8.71 13.08
CA HIS A 178 3.35 -9.61 13.53
C HIS A 178 3.29 -9.89 15.05
N THR A 179 2.14 -10.35 15.51
CA THR A 179 1.75 -10.34 16.92
C THR A 179 1.20 -11.68 17.38
N GLU A 180 1.42 -12.02 18.65
CA GLU A 180 0.72 -13.09 19.39
C GLU A 180 -0.43 -12.55 20.25
N ALA A 181 -0.75 -11.27 20.14
CA ALA A 181 -1.78 -10.64 20.94
C ALA A 181 -3.12 -11.41 20.87
N ASP A 182 -3.76 -11.53 22.01
CA ASP A 182 -5.15 -11.96 22.08
C ASP A 182 -6.11 -10.81 21.75
N PHE A 183 -7.40 -11.07 21.85
CA PHE A 183 -8.45 -10.10 21.58
C PHE A 183 -8.36 -8.87 22.50
N ASP A 184 -8.15 -9.05 23.81
CA ASP A 184 -8.16 -7.99 24.80
C ASP A 184 -6.89 -7.14 24.73
N THR A 185 -5.75 -7.75 24.52
CA THR A 185 -4.48 -7.05 24.27
C THR A 185 -4.56 -6.19 23.02
N THR A 186 -5.15 -6.72 21.95
CA THR A 186 -5.37 -5.95 20.69
C THR A 186 -6.29 -4.76 20.93
N ARG A 187 -7.39 -4.95 21.67
CA ARG A 187 -8.29 -3.83 22.03
C ARG A 187 -7.62 -2.78 22.88
N THR A 188 -6.70 -3.18 23.76
CA THR A 188 -5.91 -2.25 24.58
C THR A 188 -5.03 -1.38 23.67
N ALA A 189 -4.40 -1.95 22.64
CA ALA A 189 -3.65 -1.18 21.64
C ALA A 189 -4.57 -0.17 20.88
N PHE A 190 -5.79 -0.57 20.53
CA PHE A 190 -6.77 0.34 19.93
C PHE A 190 -7.20 1.46 20.87
N ALA A 191 -7.33 1.18 22.17
CA ALA A 191 -7.60 2.18 23.18
C ALA A 191 -6.43 3.18 23.34
N ALA A 192 -5.18 2.69 23.22
CA ALA A 192 -3.97 3.52 23.23
C ALA A 192 -3.78 4.35 21.95
N GLY A 193 -4.60 4.14 20.92
CA GLY A 193 -4.63 4.97 19.71
C GLY A 193 -4.26 4.26 18.40
N ALA A 194 -3.92 2.97 18.40
CA ALA A 194 -3.75 2.24 17.16
C ALA A 194 -5.06 2.23 16.34
N ARG A 195 -4.97 2.41 15.02
CA ARG A 195 -6.12 2.55 14.11
C ARG A 195 -6.02 1.70 12.87
N HIS A 196 -5.00 0.88 12.77
CA HIS A 196 -4.72 0.07 11.60
C HIS A 196 -4.29 -1.35 12.00
N VAL A 197 -4.48 -2.32 11.11
CA VAL A 197 -3.99 -3.69 11.26
C VAL A 197 -3.29 -4.10 9.97
N THR A 198 -2.05 -4.49 10.09
CA THR A 198 -1.17 -4.89 8.99
C THR A 198 -1.56 -6.27 8.49
N HIS A 199 -1.66 -6.44 7.18
CA HIS A 199 -1.93 -7.68 6.44
C HIS A 199 -2.74 -8.73 7.23
N LEU A 200 -3.99 -8.34 7.58
CA LEU A 200 -4.91 -9.11 8.42
C LEU A 200 -4.88 -10.62 8.08
N PHE A 201 -4.89 -11.49 9.06
CA PHE A 201 -4.70 -12.94 9.06
C PHE A 201 -3.25 -13.41 8.96
N ASN A 202 -2.32 -12.62 8.44
CA ASN A 202 -0.93 -13.03 8.24
C ASN A 202 -0.07 -12.65 9.46
N ALA A 203 0.83 -13.55 9.86
CA ALA A 203 1.72 -13.36 11.01
C ALA A 203 1.00 -12.97 12.32
N MET A 204 -0.21 -13.51 12.55
CA MET A 204 -1.01 -13.30 13.76
C MET A 204 -1.89 -14.51 14.06
N PRO A 205 -2.45 -14.63 15.30
CA PRO A 205 -3.46 -15.65 15.60
C PRO A 205 -4.68 -15.51 14.70
N GLY A 206 -5.14 -16.63 14.13
CA GLY A 206 -6.32 -16.67 13.27
C GLY A 206 -7.62 -16.48 14.06
N LEU A 207 -8.72 -16.25 13.32
CA LEU A 207 -10.05 -16.16 13.91
C LEU A 207 -10.52 -17.52 14.44
N HIS A 208 -10.73 -17.60 15.74
CA HIS A 208 -11.29 -18.79 16.39
C HIS A 208 -12.45 -18.37 17.30
N HIS A 209 -13.54 -19.15 17.32
CA HIS A 209 -14.80 -18.79 17.97
C HIS A 209 -14.72 -18.64 19.52
N ARG A 210 -13.69 -19.14 20.18
CA ARG A 210 -13.42 -19.00 21.63
C ARG A 210 -12.15 -18.20 21.93
N GLN A 211 -11.28 -18.02 20.95
CA GLN A 211 -10.04 -17.25 21.04
C GLN A 211 -9.97 -16.34 19.80
N PRO A 212 -10.79 -15.28 19.75
CA PRO A 212 -11.05 -14.55 18.52
C PRO A 212 -9.85 -13.76 18.00
N GLY A 213 -8.86 -13.45 18.83
CA GLY A 213 -7.60 -12.83 18.46
C GLY A 213 -7.71 -11.45 17.84
N PRO A 214 -6.62 -10.96 17.23
CA PRO A 214 -6.56 -9.62 16.63
C PRO A 214 -7.50 -9.48 15.44
N VAL A 215 -7.75 -10.56 14.71
CA VAL A 215 -8.66 -10.55 13.54
C VAL A 215 -10.06 -10.11 13.94
N ALA A 216 -10.63 -10.73 14.97
CA ALA A 216 -11.97 -10.36 15.44
C ALA A 216 -11.98 -8.96 16.07
N ALA A 217 -10.94 -8.61 16.84
CA ALA A 217 -10.84 -7.28 17.44
C ALA A 217 -10.87 -6.18 16.36
N ALA A 218 -10.14 -6.37 15.25
CA ALA A 218 -10.10 -5.42 14.14
C ALA A 218 -11.41 -5.37 13.34
N LEU A 219 -12.00 -6.52 13.03
CA LEU A 219 -13.23 -6.55 12.24
C LEU A 219 -14.45 -6.02 13.01
N ALA A 220 -14.49 -6.21 14.33
CA ALA A 220 -15.57 -5.75 15.20
C ALA A 220 -15.51 -4.25 15.55
N ASP A 221 -14.33 -3.61 15.47
CA ASP A 221 -14.17 -2.18 15.78
C ASP A 221 -14.24 -1.34 14.50
N THR A 222 -15.31 -0.57 14.34
CA THR A 222 -15.56 0.25 13.14
C THR A 222 -14.56 1.40 12.93
N ARG A 223 -13.70 1.68 13.89
CA ARG A 223 -12.65 2.70 13.81
C ARG A 223 -11.36 2.18 13.17
N ILE A 224 -11.23 0.87 13.07
CA ILE A 224 -9.99 0.20 12.67
C ILE A 224 -10.03 -0.12 11.18
N THR A 225 -9.02 0.32 10.44
CA THR A 225 -8.76 -0.08 9.06
C THR A 225 -7.91 -1.35 9.03
N VAL A 226 -8.09 -2.18 8.00
CA VAL A 226 -7.42 -3.49 7.89
C VAL A 226 -6.80 -3.66 6.52
N GLU A 227 -5.53 -4.02 6.47
CA GLU A 227 -4.87 -4.37 5.22
C GLU A 227 -5.19 -5.80 4.79
N LEU A 228 -5.34 -6.00 3.49
CA LEU A 228 -5.55 -7.31 2.87
C LEU A 228 -4.60 -7.47 1.68
N ILE A 229 -3.76 -8.51 1.72
CA ILE A 229 -2.97 -8.95 0.56
C ILE A 229 -3.90 -9.78 -0.34
N ALA A 230 -4.44 -9.14 -1.37
CA ALA A 230 -5.49 -9.73 -2.21
C ALA A 230 -4.91 -10.51 -3.40
N ASP A 231 -3.98 -11.43 -3.17
CA ASP A 231 -3.34 -12.25 -4.20
C ASP A 231 -3.95 -13.65 -4.38
N GLY A 232 -4.86 -14.05 -3.47
CA GLY A 232 -5.47 -15.38 -3.43
C GLY A 232 -4.52 -16.49 -2.92
N ILE A 233 -3.33 -16.11 -2.45
CA ILE A 233 -2.30 -17.01 -1.88
C ILE A 233 -2.17 -16.78 -0.38
N HIS A 234 -1.99 -15.52 0.05
CA HIS A 234 -1.94 -15.11 1.46
C HIS A 234 -3.30 -15.27 2.14
N ILE A 235 -4.37 -14.98 1.40
CA ILE A 235 -5.73 -15.08 1.89
C ILE A 235 -6.58 -15.80 0.85
N HIS A 236 -7.25 -16.88 1.27
CA HIS A 236 -8.17 -17.60 0.39
C HIS A 236 -9.30 -16.66 -0.10
N PRO A 237 -9.74 -16.72 -1.38
CA PRO A 237 -10.76 -15.81 -1.91
C PRO A 237 -12.05 -15.73 -1.09
N ALA A 238 -12.53 -16.84 -0.54
CA ALA A 238 -13.70 -16.84 0.34
C ALA A 238 -13.48 -16.04 1.64
N VAL A 239 -12.25 -16.06 2.19
CA VAL A 239 -11.90 -15.28 3.40
C VAL A 239 -11.72 -13.80 3.05
N LEU A 240 -11.19 -13.48 1.85
CA LEU A 240 -11.17 -12.11 1.32
C LEU A 240 -12.59 -11.53 1.24
N ALA A 241 -13.54 -12.28 0.66
CA ALA A 241 -14.93 -11.86 0.56
C ALA A 241 -15.56 -11.62 1.95
N LEU A 242 -15.30 -12.50 2.93
CA LEU A 242 -15.79 -12.32 4.31
C LEU A 242 -15.19 -11.09 4.98
N ALA A 243 -13.88 -10.87 4.86
CA ALA A 243 -13.22 -9.69 5.43
C ALA A 243 -13.73 -8.39 4.80
N MET A 244 -13.87 -8.36 3.47
CA MET A 244 -14.42 -7.22 2.74
C MET A 244 -15.89 -6.94 3.11
N ALA A 245 -16.70 -7.97 3.35
CA ALA A 245 -18.08 -7.82 3.83
C ALA A 245 -18.14 -7.27 5.26
N ALA A 246 -17.20 -7.65 6.12
CA ALA A 246 -17.12 -7.16 7.50
C ALA A 246 -16.56 -5.73 7.60
N ALA A 247 -15.75 -5.31 6.62
CA ALA A 247 -15.08 -4.02 6.63
C ALA A 247 -15.14 -3.29 5.26
N PRO A 248 -16.33 -3.11 4.65
CA PRO A 248 -16.45 -2.63 3.26
C PRO A 248 -15.88 -1.23 3.04
N ASP A 249 -15.88 -0.39 4.05
CA ASP A 249 -15.37 0.99 4.00
C ASP A 249 -14.03 1.17 4.72
N ARG A 250 -13.48 0.09 5.29
CA ARG A 250 -12.28 0.10 6.16
C ARG A 250 -11.17 -0.83 5.67
N ALA A 251 -11.47 -1.69 4.69
CA ALA A 251 -10.47 -2.55 4.07
C ALA A 251 -9.54 -1.71 3.17
N VAL A 252 -8.27 -2.03 3.23
CA VAL A 252 -7.18 -1.47 2.41
C VAL A 252 -6.55 -2.62 1.65
N ALA A 253 -6.61 -2.58 0.33
CA ALA A 253 -5.83 -3.49 -0.49
C ALA A 253 -4.38 -3.04 -0.49
N VAL A 254 -3.46 -3.94 -0.20
CA VAL A 254 -2.02 -3.70 -0.24
C VAL A 254 -1.33 -4.79 -1.05
N THR A 255 -0.16 -4.49 -1.57
CA THR A 255 0.60 -5.50 -2.32
C THR A 255 1.47 -6.34 -1.40
N ASP A 256 2.10 -5.74 -0.40
CA ASP A 256 3.20 -6.39 0.32
C ASP A 256 4.26 -6.93 -0.67
N ALA A 257 4.45 -6.19 -1.79
CA ALA A 257 5.31 -6.60 -2.87
C ALA A 257 6.78 -6.42 -2.51
N ILE A 258 7.61 -7.36 -2.96
CA ILE A 258 9.06 -7.33 -2.78
C ILE A 258 9.77 -7.04 -4.10
N SER A 259 11.10 -6.96 -4.05
CA SER A 259 11.95 -6.73 -5.23
C SER A 259 11.67 -7.67 -6.42
N ALA A 260 11.17 -8.88 -6.17
CA ALA A 260 10.85 -9.87 -7.19
C ALA A 260 9.59 -9.54 -8.04
N ALA A 261 8.75 -8.57 -7.62
CA ALA A 261 7.57 -8.19 -8.38
C ALA A 261 7.94 -7.70 -9.79
N GLY A 262 7.27 -8.25 -10.80
CA GLY A 262 7.56 -7.99 -12.20
C GLY A 262 8.71 -8.79 -12.81
N LEU A 263 9.37 -9.66 -12.03
CA LEU A 263 10.51 -10.45 -12.49
C LEU A 263 10.13 -11.93 -12.70
N LYS A 264 11.06 -12.69 -13.28
CA LYS A 264 10.91 -14.12 -13.54
C LYS A 264 11.17 -14.95 -12.30
N ASP A 265 10.74 -16.23 -12.32
CA ASP A 265 11.09 -17.20 -11.29
C ASP A 265 12.60 -17.20 -11.00
N GLY A 266 12.96 -17.22 -9.71
CA GLY A 266 14.36 -17.13 -9.32
C GLY A 266 14.55 -16.86 -7.83
N HIS A 267 15.79 -16.55 -7.46
CA HIS A 267 16.19 -16.15 -6.13
C HIS A 267 16.35 -14.63 -6.03
N TYR A 268 15.79 -14.05 -4.97
CA TYR A 268 15.77 -12.62 -4.72
C TYR A 268 16.07 -12.35 -3.25
N ARG A 269 15.96 -11.10 -2.83
CA ARG A 269 16.17 -10.69 -1.43
C ARG A 269 15.00 -9.85 -0.92
N LEU A 270 14.71 -10.03 0.38
CA LEU A 270 13.86 -9.15 1.17
C LEU A 270 14.68 -8.74 2.40
N GLY A 271 15.14 -7.48 2.45
CA GLY A 271 16.16 -7.06 3.37
C GLY A 271 17.42 -7.94 3.22
N GLU A 272 17.82 -8.61 4.30
CA GLU A 272 18.93 -9.56 4.32
C GLU A 272 18.55 -11.00 4.01
N LEU A 273 17.26 -11.33 3.94
CA LEU A 273 16.78 -12.70 3.76
C LEU A 273 16.74 -13.09 2.28
N ASP A 274 17.20 -14.31 1.99
CA ASP A 274 17.07 -14.91 0.67
C ASP A 274 15.66 -15.49 0.49
N VAL A 275 15.02 -15.15 -0.63
CA VAL A 275 13.67 -15.59 -0.98
C VAL A 275 13.66 -16.22 -2.36
N LYS A 276 12.70 -17.12 -2.59
CA LYS A 276 12.48 -17.79 -3.87
C LYS A 276 11.11 -17.43 -4.42
N LEU A 277 11.10 -16.91 -5.64
CA LEU A 277 9.89 -16.77 -6.45
C LEU A 277 9.68 -18.01 -7.30
N ALA A 278 8.49 -18.59 -7.25
CA ALA A 278 8.04 -19.68 -8.11
C ALA A 278 6.57 -19.39 -8.54
N GLY A 279 6.39 -19.02 -9.79
CA GLY A 279 5.12 -18.52 -10.31
C GLY A 279 4.70 -17.22 -9.63
N ARG A 280 3.64 -17.27 -8.82
CA ARG A 280 3.15 -16.12 -8.03
C ARG A 280 3.48 -16.21 -6.54
N ARG A 281 4.14 -17.29 -6.12
CA ARG A 281 4.43 -17.57 -4.70
C ARG A 281 5.86 -17.17 -4.38
N VAL A 282 6.02 -16.34 -3.38
CA VAL A 282 7.31 -16.03 -2.77
C VAL A 282 7.41 -16.70 -1.41
N SER A 283 8.53 -17.34 -1.13
CA SER A 283 8.82 -17.99 0.15
C SER A 283 10.26 -17.77 0.57
N LEU A 284 10.53 -17.88 1.88
CA LEU A 284 11.91 -17.93 2.37
C LEU A 284 12.65 -19.11 1.74
N ALA A 285 13.90 -18.90 1.32
CA ALA A 285 14.69 -19.93 0.65
C ALA A 285 15.06 -21.07 1.60
N GLU A 286 15.34 -20.75 2.88
CA GLU A 286 15.74 -21.72 3.90
C GLU A 286 14.57 -22.40 4.62
N ALA A 287 13.40 -21.73 4.68
CA ALA A 287 12.20 -22.23 5.34
C ALA A 287 11.07 -22.44 4.32
N SER A 288 11.14 -23.56 3.59
CA SER A 288 10.16 -23.90 2.56
C SER A 288 8.73 -23.92 3.13
N GLY A 289 7.90 -22.97 2.73
CA GLY A 289 6.51 -22.84 3.16
C GLY A 289 6.16 -21.51 3.79
N THR A 290 7.09 -20.80 4.43
CA THR A 290 6.85 -19.45 4.95
C THR A 290 6.80 -18.48 3.80
N LEU A 291 5.65 -17.82 3.60
CA LEU A 291 5.50 -16.75 2.63
C LEU A 291 6.38 -15.55 3.02
N ALA A 292 6.91 -14.86 2.02
CA ALA A 292 7.87 -13.78 2.22
C ALA A 292 7.50 -12.57 1.32
N GLY A 293 6.48 -11.82 1.74
CA GLY A 293 5.86 -10.83 0.91
C GLY A 293 5.26 -11.42 -0.37
N SER A 294 5.01 -10.60 -1.35
CA SER A 294 4.32 -10.99 -2.59
C SER A 294 5.02 -10.47 -3.86
N VAL A 295 4.46 -10.86 -5.01
CA VAL A 295 4.68 -10.21 -6.32
C VAL A 295 3.39 -9.60 -6.86
N LEU A 296 2.45 -9.31 -5.97
CA LEU A 296 1.16 -8.72 -6.29
C LEU A 296 1.34 -7.29 -6.81
N THR A 297 0.44 -6.87 -7.68
CA THR A 297 0.28 -5.50 -8.15
C THR A 297 -1.13 -5.00 -7.88
N MET A 298 -1.34 -3.69 -7.76
CA MET A 298 -2.64 -3.14 -7.35
C MET A 298 -3.77 -3.41 -8.34
N ASP A 299 -3.49 -3.43 -9.64
CA ASP A 299 -4.46 -3.83 -10.67
C ASP A 299 -4.91 -5.30 -10.48
N THR A 300 -3.95 -6.19 -10.21
CA THR A 300 -4.24 -7.61 -9.90
C THR A 300 -4.99 -7.76 -8.58
N ALA A 301 -4.66 -6.97 -7.55
CA ALA A 301 -5.38 -6.97 -6.28
C ALA A 301 -6.86 -6.62 -6.44
N VAL A 302 -7.16 -5.55 -7.18
CA VAL A 302 -8.55 -5.16 -7.49
C VAL A 302 -9.28 -6.24 -8.28
N ALA A 303 -8.65 -6.81 -9.31
CA ALA A 303 -9.24 -7.88 -10.12
C ALA A 303 -9.51 -9.14 -9.26
N THR A 304 -8.60 -9.50 -8.35
CA THR A 304 -8.76 -10.65 -7.43
C THR A 304 -9.92 -10.44 -6.45
N LEU A 305 -10.06 -9.24 -5.89
CA LEU A 305 -11.19 -8.90 -5.02
C LEU A 305 -12.52 -9.04 -5.75
N VAL A 306 -12.61 -8.52 -6.97
CA VAL A 306 -13.84 -8.63 -7.78
C VAL A 306 -14.12 -10.09 -8.14
N ALA A 307 -13.11 -10.87 -8.52
CA ALA A 307 -13.24 -12.30 -8.79
C ALA A 307 -13.67 -13.10 -7.55
N ALA A 308 -13.34 -12.64 -6.35
CA ALA A 308 -13.80 -13.20 -5.08
C ALA A 308 -15.26 -12.81 -4.73
N GLY A 309 -15.94 -12.03 -5.58
CA GLY A 309 -17.32 -11.61 -5.39
C GLY A 309 -17.50 -10.26 -4.68
N VAL A 310 -16.42 -9.51 -4.46
CA VAL A 310 -16.50 -8.17 -3.88
C VAL A 310 -17.05 -7.19 -4.93
N PRO A 311 -18.04 -6.35 -4.60
CA PRO A 311 -18.52 -5.34 -5.53
C PRO A 311 -17.40 -4.42 -6.01
N LEU A 312 -17.35 -4.13 -7.31
CA LEU A 312 -16.28 -3.34 -7.94
C LEU A 312 -16.03 -2.00 -7.21
N ALA A 313 -17.09 -1.28 -6.85
CA ALA A 313 -16.95 0.00 -6.16
C ALA A 313 -16.27 -0.14 -4.78
N VAL A 314 -16.48 -1.25 -4.09
CA VAL A 314 -15.84 -1.57 -2.79
C VAL A 314 -14.37 -1.94 -3.01
N ALA A 315 -14.07 -2.76 -4.04
CA ALA A 315 -12.69 -3.11 -4.39
C ALA A 315 -11.87 -1.87 -4.79
N ILE A 316 -12.44 -0.98 -5.62
CA ILE A 316 -11.79 0.29 -6.00
C ILE A 316 -11.58 1.17 -4.77
N ARG A 317 -12.57 1.30 -3.87
CA ARG A 317 -12.43 2.08 -2.63
C ARG A 317 -11.28 1.56 -1.76
N ALA A 318 -11.17 0.25 -1.60
CA ALA A 318 -10.10 -0.38 -0.83
C ALA A 318 -8.70 -0.14 -1.43
N ALA A 319 -8.62 0.15 -2.73
CA ALA A 319 -7.37 0.46 -3.45
C ALA A 319 -7.13 1.98 -3.62
N THR A 320 -8.05 2.85 -3.19
CA THR A 320 -8.00 4.30 -3.49
C THR A 320 -8.35 5.18 -2.28
N ALA A 321 -9.63 5.38 -2.00
CA ALA A 321 -10.10 6.34 -0.99
C ALA A 321 -9.74 5.91 0.43
N THR A 322 -9.85 4.61 0.76
CA THR A 322 -9.51 4.11 2.10
C THR A 322 -8.01 4.28 2.40
N PRO A 323 -7.06 3.82 1.56
CA PRO A 323 -5.64 4.06 1.80
C PRO A 323 -5.27 5.54 1.76
N ALA A 324 -5.90 6.37 0.92
CA ALA A 324 -5.70 7.82 0.93
C ALA A 324 -6.04 8.43 2.30
N SER A 325 -7.14 8.01 2.91
CA SER A 325 -7.56 8.45 4.25
C SER A 325 -6.56 8.03 5.31
N VAL A 326 -6.08 6.78 5.29
CA VAL A 326 -5.08 6.27 6.24
C VAL A 326 -3.78 7.05 6.14
N ALA A 327 -3.29 7.31 4.93
CA ALA A 327 -2.04 8.06 4.71
C ALA A 327 -2.18 9.58 4.89
N GLY A 328 -3.39 10.11 5.15
CA GLY A 328 -3.65 11.54 5.23
C GLY A 328 -3.53 12.28 3.88
N ALA A 329 -3.64 11.57 2.75
CA ALA A 329 -3.48 12.12 1.40
C ALA A 329 -4.82 12.65 0.85
N SER A 330 -5.33 13.73 1.40
CA SER A 330 -6.69 14.23 1.17
C SER A 330 -6.98 14.67 -0.28
N SER A 331 -5.97 14.97 -1.08
CA SER A 331 -6.13 15.29 -2.51
C SER A 331 -6.20 14.07 -3.42
N LYS A 332 -5.94 12.85 -2.91
CA LYS A 332 -5.83 11.60 -3.68
C LYS A 332 -7.00 10.65 -3.46
N GLY A 333 -7.04 9.56 -4.21
CA GLY A 333 -7.97 8.46 -4.05
C GLY A 333 -9.43 8.75 -4.43
N ARG A 334 -9.70 9.84 -5.14
CA ARG A 334 -11.04 10.25 -5.56
C ARG A 334 -11.04 10.98 -6.89
N LEU A 335 -12.13 10.84 -7.64
CA LEU A 335 -12.42 11.66 -8.80
C LEU A 335 -13.38 12.78 -8.38
N ALA A 336 -12.84 13.93 -8.03
CA ALA A 336 -13.61 15.10 -7.60
C ALA A 336 -12.90 16.39 -7.99
N PRO A 337 -13.62 17.50 -8.20
CA PRO A 337 -13.00 18.80 -8.44
C PRO A 337 -11.98 19.15 -7.34
N GLY A 338 -10.80 19.62 -7.74
CA GLY A 338 -9.68 19.95 -6.85
C GLY A 338 -8.82 18.76 -6.42
N ALA A 339 -9.22 17.51 -6.70
CA ALA A 339 -8.37 16.34 -6.46
C ALA A 339 -7.21 16.28 -7.46
N ASP A 340 -6.15 15.56 -7.11
CA ASP A 340 -5.06 15.27 -8.02
C ASP A 340 -5.58 14.51 -9.24
N ALA A 341 -5.06 14.84 -10.42
CA ALA A 341 -5.40 14.15 -11.65
C ALA A 341 -4.66 12.81 -11.77
N ASP A 342 -4.84 11.97 -10.75
CA ASP A 342 -4.35 10.61 -10.65
C ASP A 342 -5.46 9.66 -11.05
N VAL A 343 -5.31 8.99 -12.19
CA VAL A 343 -6.39 8.24 -12.81
C VAL A 343 -5.86 6.93 -13.38
N VAL A 344 -6.62 5.87 -13.19
CA VAL A 344 -6.46 4.61 -13.92
C VAL A 344 -7.60 4.39 -14.88
N ILE A 345 -7.28 3.87 -16.06
CA ILE A 345 -8.24 3.43 -17.07
C ILE A 345 -8.15 1.92 -17.13
N LEU A 346 -9.30 1.27 -16.91
CA LEU A 346 -9.40 -0.18 -16.89
C LEU A 346 -10.26 -0.65 -18.07
N GLU A 347 -9.86 -1.73 -18.70
CA GLU A 347 -10.68 -2.44 -19.67
C GLU A 347 -11.92 -3.05 -18.97
N PRO A 348 -12.98 -3.44 -19.70
CA PRO A 348 -14.15 -4.05 -19.09
C PRO A 348 -13.88 -5.35 -18.29
N ASP A 349 -12.75 -6.01 -18.56
CA ASP A 349 -12.25 -7.20 -17.84
C ASP A 349 -11.28 -6.84 -16.69
N LEU A 350 -11.20 -5.57 -16.32
CA LEU A 350 -10.37 -4.98 -15.27
C LEU A 350 -8.87 -4.97 -15.53
N ARG A 351 -8.39 -5.37 -16.72
CA ARG A 351 -6.97 -5.15 -17.07
C ARG A 351 -6.67 -3.66 -17.15
N LEU A 352 -5.51 -3.27 -16.64
CA LEU A 352 -5.07 -1.89 -16.74
C LEU A 352 -4.79 -1.52 -18.21
N ALA A 353 -5.42 -0.46 -18.69
CA ALA A 353 -5.23 0.09 -20.02
C ALA A 353 -4.28 1.30 -19.99
N ALA A 354 -4.40 2.17 -18.99
CA ALA A 354 -3.49 3.31 -18.82
C ALA A 354 -3.45 3.80 -17.38
N THR A 355 -2.33 4.46 -17.03
CA THR A 355 -2.14 5.18 -15.77
C THR A 355 -1.77 6.63 -16.05
N ILE A 356 -2.44 7.53 -15.35
CA ILE A 356 -2.22 8.98 -15.40
C ILE A 356 -1.85 9.44 -13.99
N VAL A 357 -0.74 10.17 -13.85
CA VAL A 357 -0.27 10.76 -12.60
C VAL A 357 -0.16 12.26 -12.77
N GLY A 358 -0.83 13.04 -11.94
CA GLY A 358 -0.82 14.50 -12.03
C GLY A 358 -1.20 15.03 -13.41
N GLY A 359 -2.17 14.39 -14.08
CA GLY A 359 -2.61 14.74 -15.44
C GLY A 359 -1.68 14.28 -16.56
N ARG A 360 -0.58 13.58 -16.27
CA ARG A 360 0.38 13.07 -17.25
C ARG A 360 0.25 11.57 -17.43
N VAL A 361 0.25 11.12 -18.66
CA VAL A 361 0.26 9.69 -19.01
C VAL A 361 1.62 9.10 -18.64
N VAL A 362 1.64 8.09 -17.76
CA VAL A 362 2.86 7.41 -17.30
C VAL A 362 2.94 5.97 -17.77
N HIS A 363 1.81 5.39 -18.11
CA HIS A 363 1.69 4.05 -18.69
C HIS A 363 0.52 4.00 -19.66
N ASP A 364 0.79 3.62 -20.91
CA ASP A 364 -0.22 3.45 -21.97
C ASP A 364 0.34 2.50 -23.05
N PRO A 365 0.47 1.21 -22.76
CA PRO A 365 1.11 0.26 -23.66
C PRO A 365 0.34 0.06 -24.98
N GLY A 366 -0.97 0.26 -24.95
CA GLY A 366 -1.86 0.18 -26.11
C GLY A 366 -1.98 1.49 -26.91
N ARG A 367 -1.29 2.56 -26.50
CA ARG A 367 -1.42 3.90 -27.09
C ARG A 367 -2.87 4.38 -27.18
N LEU A 368 -3.67 4.01 -26.18
CA LEU A 368 -5.08 4.34 -26.10
C LEU A 368 -5.31 5.87 -26.13
N LEU A 369 -4.46 6.60 -25.41
CA LEU A 369 -4.59 8.04 -25.22
C LEU A 369 -4.02 8.83 -26.43
N ASP A 370 -3.14 8.20 -27.22
CA ASP A 370 -2.65 8.75 -28.49
C ASP A 370 -3.63 8.48 -29.64
N SER A 371 -4.29 7.30 -29.61
CA SER A 371 -5.17 6.81 -30.68
C SER A 371 -6.66 7.12 -30.46
N ALA A 372 -7.04 7.57 -29.24
CA ALA A 372 -8.41 7.99 -28.98
C ALA A 372 -8.76 9.15 -29.91
N ALA A 373 -9.69 8.92 -30.82
CA ALA A 373 -10.14 9.91 -31.79
C ALA A 373 -10.49 11.21 -31.04
N LEU A 374 -9.75 12.28 -31.34
CA LEU A 374 -10.05 13.61 -30.86
C LEU A 374 -11.42 14.00 -31.44
N ILE A 375 -12.45 13.91 -30.64
CA ILE A 375 -13.73 14.51 -30.97
C ILE A 375 -13.61 15.98 -30.62
N GLU A 376 -13.44 16.82 -31.63
CA GLU A 376 -13.59 18.27 -31.42
C GLU A 376 -15.03 18.54 -30.98
N ALA A 377 -15.19 19.05 -29.77
CA ALA A 377 -16.49 19.52 -29.29
C ALA A 377 -16.87 20.75 -30.09
N GLY A 378 -17.61 20.59 -31.18
CA GLY A 378 -18.02 21.75 -31.97
C GLY A 378 -18.59 21.51 -33.35
N SER A 379 -18.91 20.32 -33.80
CA SER A 379 -19.61 20.09 -35.06
C SER A 379 -20.94 19.34 -34.85
N ALA A 380 -21.86 19.95 -34.13
CA ALA A 380 -23.27 19.67 -34.25
C ALA A 380 -23.89 20.86 -34.96
N SER A 381 -23.98 20.77 -36.28
CA SER A 381 -24.84 21.62 -37.10
C SER A 381 -26.30 21.17 -37.00
#